data_a41027619aa4f4de14eb8d5140a69b27
#
_entry.id   a41027619aa4f4de14eb8d5140a69b27
#
_cell.length_a   1.000
_cell.length_b   1.000
_cell.length_c   1.000
_cell.angle_alpha   90.00
_cell.angle_beta   90.00
_cell.angle_gamma   90.00
#
_symmetry.space_group_name_H-M   'P 1'
#
loop_
_entity.id
_entity.type
_entity.pdbx_description
1 polymer ?
#
loop_
_entity_poly.entity_id
_entity_poly.type
_entity_poly.pdbx_seq_one_letter_code
_entity_poly.pdbx_strand_id
1 'polypeptide(L)'
;MTILRTLVLTAVLSIAGRAQAIIDFESAGLKYKAMTLGGVTVMFSLLPTHIRDYAIVQVAISNGSSISWTVKPEDCSFEKPDGQMVQALPARTVVNTLIDKGGRGDVIKLIAAYEASLFNNAQIHSTNGYESRRQNAFADLGSSKLKAAAAASAIALVTTKLAPGQSTDGAVFYPNQGKPLGTGKLILNMAGETYVFPLEDAAAVKLEHEHARVP
;
A
#
# COMPACT_ATOMS: atom_id res chain seq x y z
N MET A 1 34.87 38.95 -48.55
CA MET A 1 34.90 38.79 -47.08
C MET A 1 33.48 38.39 -46.64
N THR A 2 33.23 37.11 -46.49
CA THR A 2 31.92 36.53 -46.22
C THR A 2 31.92 36.06 -44.76
N ILE A 3 31.13 36.75 -43.92
CA ILE A 3 31.04 36.44 -42.50
C ILE A 3 29.99 35.33 -42.35
N LEU A 4 30.45 34.09 -42.04
CA LEU A 4 29.63 32.95 -41.74
C LEU A 4 29.12 33.09 -40.29
N ARG A 5 27.83 33.44 -40.12
CA ARG A 5 27.15 33.44 -38.82
C ARG A 5 26.73 32.02 -38.47
N THR A 6 27.46 31.41 -37.57
CA THR A 6 27.13 30.13 -36.96
C THR A 6 25.99 30.34 -35.95
N LEU A 7 24.80 29.90 -36.28
CA LEU A 7 23.64 29.87 -35.36
C LEU A 7 23.77 28.65 -34.49
N VAL A 8 24.20 28.80 -33.24
CA VAL A 8 24.17 27.73 -32.23
C VAL A 8 22.76 27.63 -31.73
N LEU A 9 22.05 26.60 -32.20
CA LEU A 9 20.71 26.21 -31.73
C LEU A 9 20.89 25.42 -30.42
N THR A 10 20.77 26.11 -29.29
CA THR A 10 20.74 25.45 -27.95
C THR A 10 19.39 24.76 -27.78
N ALA A 11 19.36 23.46 -28.03
CA ALA A 11 18.20 22.62 -27.67
C ALA A 11 18.16 22.52 -26.15
N VAL A 12 17.32 23.32 -25.51
CA VAL A 12 16.94 23.14 -24.11
C VAL A 12 16.03 21.92 -24.06
N LEU A 13 16.61 20.78 -23.68
CA LEU A 13 15.82 19.59 -23.32
C LEU A 13 15.04 19.94 -22.06
N SER A 14 13.80 20.36 -22.21
CA SER A 14 12.84 20.45 -21.11
C SER A 14 12.60 19.04 -20.59
N ILE A 15 13.28 18.65 -19.53
CA ILE A 15 12.90 17.50 -18.71
C ILE A 15 11.58 17.90 -18.06
N ALA A 16 10.48 17.64 -18.75
CA ALA A 16 9.16 17.69 -18.17
C ALA A 16 9.11 16.59 -17.09
N GLY A 17 9.48 16.95 -15.87
CA GLY A 17 9.22 16.11 -14.71
C GLY A 17 7.73 15.81 -14.73
N ARG A 18 7.35 14.54 -14.97
CA ARG A 18 5.97 14.11 -14.82
C ARG A 18 5.61 14.36 -13.35
N ALA A 19 4.84 15.41 -13.10
CA ALA A 19 4.26 15.62 -11.80
C ALA A 19 3.39 14.40 -11.52
N GLN A 20 3.81 13.60 -10.55
CA GLN A 20 3.06 12.43 -10.09
C GLN A 20 1.84 12.97 -9.34
N ALA A 21 0.68 13.01 -10.01
CA ALA A 21 -0.55 13.44 -9.38
C ALA A 21 -1.03 12.35 -8.41
N ILE A 22 -1.00 12.67 -7.11
CA ILE A 22 -1.60 11.86 -6.07
C ILE A 22 -3.05 12.30 -5.92
N ILE A 23 -3.96 11.35 -5.94
CA ILE A 23 -5.39 11.57 -5.71
C ILE A 23 -5.70 11.09 -4.29
N ASP A 24 -6.10 12.00 -3.43
CA ASP A 24 -6.57 11.70 -2.09
C ASP A 24 -8.09 11.59 -2.09
N PHE A 25 -8.62 10.52 -1.51
CA PHE A 25 -10.07 10.34 -1.33
C PHE A 25 -10.35 9.55 -0.05
N GLU A 26 -11.58 9.65 0.42
CA GLU A 26 -12.05 8.89 1.58
C GLU A 26 -13.15 7.94 1.15
N SER A 27 -13.08 6.70 1.62
CA SER A 27 -14.11 5.69 1.43
C SER A 27 -14.24 4.88 2.71
N ALA A 28 -15.48 4.78 3.24
CA ALA A 28 -15.81 4.04 4.46
C ALA A 28 -14.96 4.39 5.69
N GLY A 29 -14.62 5.66 5.85
CA GLY A 29 -13.80 6.15 6.97
C GLY A 29 -12.31 5.84 6.84
N LEU A 30 -11.87 5.29 5.71
CA LEU A 30 -10.47 5.09 5.38
C LEU A 30 -10.01 6.11 4.34
N LYS A 31 -8.85 6.70 4.57
CA LYS A 31 -8.21 7.63 3.64
C LYS A 31 -7.31 6.85 2.69
N TYR A 32 -7.53 7.07 1.41
CA TYR A 32 -6.78 6.44 0.32
C TYR A 32 -5.95 7.49 -0.40
N LYS A 33 -4.76 7.08 -0.80
CA LYS A 33 -3.93 7.81 -1.75
C LYS A 33 -3.74 6.94 -2.99
N ALA A 34 -4.01 7.48 -4.16
CA ALA A 34 -3.89 6.78 -5.43
C ALA A 34 -2.95 7.51 -6.38
N MET A 35 -2.20 6.76 -7.18
CA MET A 35 -1.31 7.28 -8.22
C MET A 35 -1.31 6.33 -9.41
N THR A 36 -1.29 6.90 -10.61
CA THR A 36 -1.20 6.12 -11.86
C THR A 36 0.06 6.50 -12.63
N LEU A 37 0.91 5.52 -12.88
CA LEU A 37 2.12 5.65 -13.71
C LEU A 37 2.14 4.53 -14.75
N GLY A 38 2.51 4.82 -15.99
CA GLY A 38 2.64 3.81 -17.04
C GLY A 38 1.38 2.97 -17.28
N GLY A 39 0.20 3.49 -16.94
CA GLY A 39 -1.06 2.74 -17.04
C GLY A 39 -1.34 1.82 -15.85
N VAL A 40 -0.48 1.78 -14.84
CA VAL A 40 -0.70 1.02 -13.60
C VAL A 40 -1.12 1.97 -12.49
N THR A 41 -2.22 1.66 -11.83
CA THR A 41 -2.73 2.42 -10.70
C THR A 41 -2.40 1.69 -9.39
N VAL A 42 -1.79 2.41 -8.47
CA VAL A 42 -1.50 1.94 -7.11
C VAL A 42 -2.29 2.78 -6.13
N MET A 43 -2.91 2.13 -5.16
CA MET A 43 -3.64 2.78 -4.07
C MET A 43 -3.15 2.27 -2.73
N PHE A 44 -3.07 3.17 -1.75
CA PHE A 44 -2.77 2.85 -0.35
C PHE A 44 -3.86 3.34 0.58
N SER A 45 -4.06 2.58 1.65
CA SER A 45 -4.74 3.04 2.85
C SER A 45 -4.00 2.55 4.09
N LEU A 46 -3.75 3.44 5.03
CA LEU A 46 -3.25 3.06 6.36
C LEU A 46 -4.41 2.45 7.14
N LEU A 47 -4.27 1.21 7.56
CA LEU A 47 -5.26 0.62 8.45
C LEU A 47 -5.02 1.17 9.88
N PRO A 48 -6.09 1.58 10.59
CA PRO A 48 -5.98 2.24 11.89
C PRO A 48 -5.50 1.31 13.01
N THR A 49 -5.29 0.04 12.70
CA THR A 49 -4.89 -0.98 13.65
C THR A 49 -3.47 -1.48 13.37
N HIS A 50 -2.78 -1.83 14.44
CA HIS A 50 -1.53 -2.59 14.38
C HIS A 50 -1.75 -3.99 14.93
N ILE A 51 -0.95 -4.93 14.47
CA ILE A 51 -0.95 -6.31 14.94
C ILE A 51 0.42 -6.59 15.53
N ARG A 52 0.46 -6.80 16.85
CA ARG A 52 1.73 -7.02 17.55
C ARG A 52 2.70 -5.86 17.24
N ASP A 53 3.86 -6.19 16.70
CA ASP A 53 4.91 -5.25 16.36
C ASP A 53 4.78 -4.68 14.94
N TYR A 54 3.68 -4.97 14.23
CA TYR A 54 3.50 -4.62 12.82
C TYR A 54 2.46 -3.52 12.61
N ALA A 55 2.82 -2.50 11.85
CA ALA A 55 1.86 -1.63 11.20
C ALA A 55 1.34 -2.31 9.92
N ILE A 56 0.09 -2.03 9.56
CA ILE A 56 -0.58 -2.66 8.42
C ILE A 56 -0.98 -1.58 7.42
N VAL A 57 -0.65 -1.81 6.17
CA VAL A 57 -1.04 -0.95 5.04
C VAL A 57 -1.80 -1.79 4.03
N GLN A 58 -3.00 -1.37 3.68
CA GLN A 58 -3.74 -1.92 2.56
C GLN A 58 -3.16 -1.37 1.26
N VAL A 59 -2.82 -2.25 0.34
CA VAL A 59 -2.35 -1.91 -1.01
C VAL A 59 -3.31 -2.50 -2.01
N ALA A 60 -3.70 -1.72 -3.01
CA ALA A 60 -4.46 -2.22 -4.15
C ALA A 60 -3.79 -1.75 -5.45
N ILE A 61 -3.72 -2.64 -6.43
CA ILE A 61 -2.99 -2.41 -7.67
C ILE A 61 -3.85 -2.86 -8.84
N SER A 62 -4.03 -1.98 -9.82
CA SER A 62 -4.75 -2.27 -11.05
C SER A 62 -3.84 -2.07 -12.26
N ASN A 63 -3.75 -3.08 -13.11
CA ASN A 63 -2.94 -3.04 -14.33
C ASN A 63 -3.79 -2.62 -15.52
N GLY A 64 -3.85 -1.34 -15.81
CA GLY A 64 -4.44 -0.78 -17.03
C GLY A 64 -3.46 -0.70 -18.22
N SER A 65 -2.21 -1.16 -18.06
CA SER A 65 -1.22 -1.20 -19.14
C SER A 65 -1.46 -2.39 -20.09
N SER A 66 -0.77 -2.43 -21.22
CA SER A 66 -0.86 -3.51 -22.20
C SER A 66 0.02 -4.71 -21.91
N ILE A 67 0.85 -4.68 -20.86
CA ILE A 67 1.77 -5.75 -20.49
C ILE A 67 1.49 -6.33 -19.11
N SER A 68 1.89 -7.60 -18.91
CA SER A 68 1.73 -8.24 -17.59
C SER A 68 2.86 -7.85 -16.66
N TRP A 69 2.52 -7.58 -15.38
CA TRP A 69 3.45 -7.23 -14.33
C TRP A 69 3.38 -8.22 -13.17
N THR A 70 4.47 -8.39 -12.45
CA THR A 70 4.48 -9.16 -11.20
C THR A 70 4.59 -8.19 -10.05
N VAL A 71 3.71 -8.34 -9.07
CA VAL A 71 3.66 -7.59 -7.82
C VAL A 71 4.13 -8.49 -6.69
N LYS A 72 4.97 -7.97 -5.80
CA LYS A 72 5.46 -8.68 -4.62
C LYS A 72 5.33 -7.78 -3.39
N PRO A 73 5.05 -8.33 -2.20
CA PRO A 73 5.07 -7.55 -0.96
C PRO A 73 6.41 -6.84 -0.73
N GLU A 74 7.51 -7.50 -1.12
CA GLU A 74 8.88 -7.00 -0.97
C GLU A 74 9.19 -5.80 -1.86
N ASP A 75 8.35 -5.49 -2.85
CA ASP A 75 8.47 -4.28 -3.66
C ASP A 75 8.00 -3.03 -2.91
N CYS A 76 7.37 -3.21 -1.72
CA CYS A 76 6.89 -2.15 -0.85
C CYS A 76 7.89 -1.83 0.25
N SER A 77 8.16 -0.54 0.46
CA SER A 77 9.00 -0.04 1.54
C SER A 77 8.43 1.24 2.16
N PHE A 78 8.89 1.57 3.35
CA PHE A 78 8.57 2.81 4.05
C PHE A 78 9.86 3.55 4.39
N GLU A 79 10.00 4.77 3.91
CA GLU A 79 11.09 5.68 4.24
C GLU A 79 10.66 6.58 5.40
N LYS A 80 11.39 6.52 6.51
CA LYS A 80 11.18 7.39 7.67
C LYS A 80 11.74 8.79 7.40
N PRO A 81 11.37 9.81 8.22
CA PRO A 81 11.89 11.17 8.06
C PRO A 81 13.42 11.27 8.17
N ASP A 82 14.06 10.37 8.89
CA ASP A 82 15.51 10.28 9.03
C ASP A 82 16.22 9.58 7.85
N GLY A 83 15.46 9.18 6.82
CA GLY A 83 15.96 8.45 5.64
C GLY A 83 16.07 6.93 5.86
N GLN A 84 15.76 6.41 7.07
CA GLN A 84 15.78 4.96 7.30
C GLN A 84 14.71 4.26 6.48
N MET A 85 15.11 3.26 5.70
CA MET A 85 14.21 2.41 4.94
C MET A 85 13.74 1.22 5.77
N VAL A 86 12.44 1.01 5.83
CA VAL A 86 11.80 -0.16 6.46
C VAL A 86 11.12 -0.96 5.35
N GLN A 87 11.61 -2.16 5.10
CA GLN A 87 11.04 -3.05 4.09
C GLN A 87 9.78 -3.73 4.61
N ALA A 88 8.78 -3.87 3.75
CA ALA A 88 7.61 -4.71 4.06
C ALA A 88 8.05 -6.17 4.25
N LEU A 89 7.46 -6.84 5.23
CA LEU A 89 7.79 -8.21 5.56
C LEU A 89 7.02 -9.19 4.65
N PRO A 90 7.66 -10.30 4.25
CA PRO A 90 6.95 -11.41 3.64
C PRO A 90 5.82 -11.89 4.57
N ALA A 91 4.65 -12.18 4.00
CA ALA A 91 3.49 -12.66 4.76
C ALA A 91 3.83 -13.85 5.66
N ARG A 92 4.69 -14.76 5.19
CA ARG A 92 5.14 -15.94 5.94
C ARG A 92 5.79 -15.57 7.28
N THR A 93 6.57 -14.50 7.33
CA THR A 93 7.22 -14.04 8.58
C THR A 93 6.17 -13.63 9.63
N VAL A 94 5.16 -12.88 9.19
CA VAL A 94 4.06 -12.44 10.06
C VAL A 94 3.20 -13.62 10.53
N VAL A 95 2.87 -14.52 9.60
CA VAL A 95 2.12 -15.75 9.89
C VAL A 95 2.83 -16.59 10.95
N ASN A 96 4.14 -16.83 10.81
CA ASN A 96 4.92 -17.58 11.79
C ASN A 96 4.91 -16.91 13.17
N THR A 97 5.07 -15.59 13.23
CA THR A 97 4.96 -14.84 14.50
C THR A 97 3.60 -15.03 15.17
N LEU A 98 2.52 -15.06 14.39
CA LEU A 98 1.17 -15.23 14.90
C LEU A 98 0.86 -16.68 15.31
N ILE A 99 1.48 -17.68 14.70
CA ILE A 99 1.43 -19.07 15.16
C ILE A 99 1.99 -19.18 16.57
N ASP A 100 3.07 -18.46 16.87
CA ASP A 100 3.71 -18.51 18.18
C ASP A 100 3.00 -17.63 19.22
N LYS A 101 2.59 -16.40 18.84
CA LYS A 101 2.18 -15.34 19.76
C LYS A 101 0.76 -14.80 19.50
N GLY A 102 0.06 -15.24 18.46
CA GLY A 102 -1.25 -14.74 18.08
C GLY A 102 -2.35 -15.00 19.09
N GLY A 103 -3.40 -14.20 19.07
CA GLY A 103 -4.56 -14.31 19.93
C GLY A 103 -5.87 -13.91 19.25
N ARG A 104 -7.00 -14.10 19.97
CA ARG A 104 -8.34 -13.77 19.46
C ARG A 104 -8.47 -12.30 19.03
N GLY A 105 -7.84 -11.38 19.77
CA GLY A 105 -7.85 -9.97 19.44
C GLY A 105 -7.14 -9.67 18.10
N ASP A 106 -6.09 -10.43 17.77
CA ASP A 106 -5.38 -10.27 16.51
C ASP A 106 -6.25 -10.72 15.32
N VAL A 107 -7.05 -11.79 15.48
CA VAL A 107 -8.02 -12.25 14.47
C VAL A 107 -9.03 -11.15 14.15
N ILE A 108 -9.63 -10.58 15.19
CA ILE A 108 -10.66 -9.53 15.03
C ILE A 108 -10.07 -8.31 14.33
N LYS A 109 -8.90 -7.85 14.76
CA LYS A 109 -8.24 -6.68 14.15
C LYS A 109 -7.90 -6.90 12.68
N LEU A 110 -7.33 -8.07 12.35
CA LEU A 110 -6.93 -8.39 10.97
C LEU A 110 -8.13 -8.44 10.03
N ILE A 111 -9.17 -9.16 10.42
CA ILE A 111 -10.34 -9.35 9.54
C ILE A 111 -11.17 -8.08 9.45
N ALA A 112 -11.54 -7.48 10.58
CA ALA A 112 -12.42 -6.31 10.57
C ALA A 112 -11.80 -5.13 9.82
N ALA A 113 -10.51 -4.85 10.05
CA ALA A 113 -9.83 -3.75 9.36
C ALA A 113 -9.68 -4.00 7.86
N TYR A 114 -9.37 -5.23 7.46
CA TYR A 114 -9.21 -5.56 6.04
C TYR A 114 -10.56 -5.59 5.31
N GLU A 115 -11.57 -6.20 5.89
CA GLU A 115 -12.90 -6.24 5.29
C GLU A 115 -13.50 -4.83 5.15
N ALA A 116 -13.31 -3.97 6.13
CA ALA A 116 -13.73 -2.58 6.03
C ALA A 116 -13.08 -1.87 4.82
N SER A 117 -11.83 -2.19 4.50
CA SER A 117 -11.14 -1.62 3.33
C SER A 117 -11.61 -2.19 2.00
N LEU A 118 -11.99 -3.47 1.95
CA LEU A 118 -12.41 -4.17 0.73
C LEU A 118 -13.86 -3.87 0.34
N PHE A 119 -14.79 -4.09 1.27
CA PHE A 119 -16.22 -4.02 0.96
C PHE A 119 -16.73 -2.60 0.69
N ASN A 120 -15.97 -1.62 1.10
CA ASN A 120 -16.34 -0.22 0.92
C ASN A 120 -15.72 0.43 -0.33
N ASN A 121 -14.95 -0.33 -1.11
CA ASN A 121 -14.36 0.16 -2.36
C ASN A 121 -14.91 -0.64 -3.55
N ALA A 122 -16.11 -0.26 -4.02
CA ALA A 122 -16.82 -0.92 -5.13
C ALA A 122 -16.05 -0.90 -6.48
N GLN A 123 -14.93 -0.16 -6.55
CA GLN A 123 -14.11 -0.06 -7.75
C GLN A 123 -12.96 -1.08 -7.79
N ILE A 124 -12.70 -1.79 -6.68
CA ILE A 124 -11.65 -2.80 -6.62
C ILE A 124 -12.28 -4.19 -6.69
N HIS A 125 -12.24 -4.79 -7.87
CA HIS A 125 -12.55 -6.20 -8.06
C HIS A 125 -11.26 -6.99 -7.99
N SER A 126 -10.88 -7.41 -6.79
CA SER A 126 -9.66 -8.17 -6.59
C SER A 126 -9.81 -9.60 -7.08
N THR A 127 -8.84 -10.06 -7.84
CA THR A 127 -8.72 -11.47 -8.30
C THR A 127 -7.79 -12.28 -7.40
N ASN A 128 -7.41 -11.75 -6.22
CA ASN A 128 -6.41 -12.36 -5.34
C ASN A 128 -6.87 -13.62 -4.60
N GLY A 129 -8.13 -14.03 -4.75
CA GLY A 129 -8.68 -15.23 -4.12
C GLY A 129 -8.87 -15.12 -2.59
N TYR A 130 -8.98 -13.90 -2.06
CA TYR A 130 -9.17 -13.64 -0.61
C TYR A 130 -10.31 -14.46 0.00
N GLU A 131 -11.49 -14.46 -0.62
CA GLU A 131 -12.67 -15.18 -0.09
C GLU A 131 -12.39 -16.68 0.05
N SER A 132 -11.79 -17.30 -0.95
CA SER A 132 -11.43 -18.72 -0.92
C SER A 132 -10.38 -19.00 0.15
N ARG A 133 -9.35 -18.14 0.27
CA ARG A 133 -8.32 -18.27 1.31
C ARG A 133 -8.92 -18.11 2.70
N ARG A 134 -9.82 -17.15 2.89
CA ARG A 134 -10.51 -16.92 4.16
C ARG A 134 -11.35 -18.11 4.57
N GLN A 135 -12.20 -18.62 3.68
CA GLN A 135 -13.04 -19.78 3.95
C GLN A 135 -12.21 -21.00 4.34
N ASN A 136 -11.16 -21.30 3.59
CA ASN A 136 -10.26 -22.41 3.88
C ASN A 136 -9.49 -22.23 5.20
N ALA A 137 -9.10 -20.99 5.50
CA ALA A 137 -8.32 -20.67 6.69
C ALA A 137 -9.10 -20.83 8.01
N PHE A 138 -10.44 -20.70 7.99
CA PHE A 138 -11.25 -20.74 9.21
C PHE A 138 -12.03 -22.04 9.42
N ALA A 139 -12.09 -22.92 8.42
CA ALA A 139 -13.00 -24.07 8.42
C ALA A 139 -12.84 -25.00 9.64
N ASP A 140 -11.60 -25.23 10.14
CA ASP A 140 -11.37 -26.24 11.18
C ASP A 140 -10.35 -25.86 12.28
N LEU A 141 -10.12 -24.57 12.52
CA LEU A 141 -9.09 -24.13 13.46
C LEU A 141 -9.60 -23.95 14.89
N GLY A 142 -9.22 -24.83 15.82
CA GLY A 142 -9.57 -24.72 17.24
C GLY A 142 -8.78 -23.67 18.03
N SER A 143 -7.54 -23.37 17.63
CA SER A 143 -6.63 -22.46 18.34
C SER A 143 -6.74 -21.01 17.86
N SER A 144 -6.83 -20.05 18.80
CA SER A 144 -6.82 -18.62 18.47
C SER A 144 -5.52 -18.16 17.78
N LYS A 145 -4.38 -18.80 18.08
CA LYS A 145 -3.12 -18.53 17.40
C LYS A 145 -3.17 -18.92 15.93
N LEU A 146 -3.67 -20.11 15.64
CA LEU A 146 -3.83 -20.58 14.27
C LEU A 146 -4.84 -19.74 13.51
N LYS A 147 -5.93 -19.31 14.15
CA LYS A 147 -6.90 -18.38 13.54
C LYS A 147 -6.27 -17.03 13.20
N ALA A 148 -5.41 -16.47 14.06
CA ALA A 148 -4.72 -15.22 13.81
C ALA A 148 -3.72 -15.36 12.64
N ALA A 149 -2.97 -16.44 12.60
CA ALA A 149 -2.05 -16.75 11.52
C ALA A 149 -2.79 -16.93 10.17
N ALA A 150 -3.91 -17.64 10.20
CA ALA A 150 -4.78 -17.86 9.05
C ALA A 150 -5.40 -16.53 8.54
N ALA A 151 -5.85 -15.67 9.44
CA ALA A 151 -6.36 -14.35 9.10
C ALA A 151 -5.27 -13.51 8.40
N ALA A 152 -4.07 -13.45 8.96
CA ALA A 152 -2.95 -12.73 8.36
C ALA A 152 -2.59 -13.29 6.97
N SER A 153 -2.58 -14.61 6.82
CA SER A 153 -2.32 -15.26 5.53
C SER A 153 -3.42 -14.95 4.50
N ALA A 154 -4.68 -14.88 4.93
CA ALA A 154 -5.80 -14.61 4.03
C ALA A 154 -5.76 -13.18 3.48
N ILE A 155 -5.45 -12.19 4.33
CA ILE A 155 -5.46 -10.78 3.94
C ILE A 155 -4.16 -10.33 3.27
N ALA A 156 -3.04 -11.03 3.50
CA ALA A 156 -1.74 -10.59 3.03
C ALA A 156 -1.69 -10.42 1.51
N LEU A 157 -1.01 -9.36 1.07
CA LEU A 157 -0.62 -9.24 -0.33
C LEU A 157 0.28 -10.43 -0.67
N VAL A 158 -0.08 -11.14 -1.73
CA VAL A 158 0.69 -12.28 -2.22
C VAL A 158 1.33 -11.94 -3.55
N THR A 159 2.46 -12.56 -3.86
CA THR A 159 3.08 -12.42 -5.17
C THR A 159 2.08 -12.81 -6.26
N THR A 160 1.72 -11.85 -7.10
CA THR A 160 0.67 -11.99 -8.11
C THR A 160 1.16 -11.49 -9.46
N LYS A 161 0.96 -12.28 -10.51
CA LYS A 161 1.14 -11.83 -11.89
C LYS A 161 -0.17 -11.21 -12.37
N LEU A 162 -0.15 -9.91 -12.65
CA LEU A 162 -1.29 -9.15 -13.16
C LEU A 162 -1.22 -9.05 -14.69
N ALA A 163 -2.15 -9.66 -15.38
CA ALA A 163 -2.35 -9.43 -16.81
C ALA A 163 -3.03 -8.04 -17.02
N PRO A 164 -3.01 -7.52 -18.27
CA PRO A 164 -3.76 -6.31 -18.60
C PRO A 164 -5.23 -6.39 -18.16
N GLY A 165 -5.72 -5.35 -17.51
CA GLY A 165 -7.08 -5.25 -16.97
C GLY A 165 -7.32 -5.98 -15.65
N GLN A 166 -6.32 -6.67 -15.09
CA GLN A 166 -6.45 -7.35 -13.80
C GLN A 166 -6.06 -6.43 -12.63
N SER A 167 -6.60 -6.74 -11.46
CA SER A 167 -6.29 -6.07 -10.21
C SER A 167 -5.95 -7.08 -9.12
N THR A 168 -5.14 -6.66 -8.15
CA THR A 168 -4.89 -7.38 -6.90
C THR A 168 -4.90 -6.41 -5.75
N ASP A 169 -5.14 -6.93 -4.56
CA ASP A 169 -5.03 -6.17 -3.31
C ASP A 169 -4.52 -7.07 -2.20
N GLY A 170 -4.15 -6.46 -1.09
CA GLY A 170 -3.76 -7.16 0.10
C GLY A 170 -3.07 -6.27 1.12
N ALA A 171 -2.91 -6.79 2.32
CA ALA A 171 -2.20 -6.12 3.38
C ALA A 171 -0.70 -6.36 3.29
N VAL A 172 0.07 -5.29 3.44
CA VAL A 172 1.51 -5.35 3.67
C VAL A 172 1.82 -4.99 5.11
N PHE A 173 2.82 -5.62 5.68
CA PHE A 173 3.16 -5.53 7.10
C PHE A 173 4.54 -4.92 7.27
N TYR A 174 4.63 -3.86 8.07
CA TYR A 174 5.89 -3.18 8.38
C TYR A 174 6.25 -3.35 9.86
N PRO A 175 7.48 -3.77 10.20
CA PRO A 175 7.93 -3.81 11.58
C PRO A 175 7.99 -2.38 12.13
N ASN A 176 7.19 -2.07 13.15
CA ASN A 176 7.10 -0.74 13.73
C ASN A 176 6.84 -0.73 15.24
N GLN A 177 7.29 -1.74 15.95
CA GLN A 177 7.20 -1.84 17.42
C GLN A 177 5.77 -1.61 17.96
N GLY A 178 4.75 -2.08 17.23
CA GLY A 178 3.35 -1.93 17.63
C GLY A 178 2.81 -0.51 17.53
N LYS A 179 3.46 0.38 16.79
CA LYS A 179 3.00 1.74 16.52
C LYS A 179 2.46 1.86 15.11
N PRO A 180 1.55 2.79 14.82
CA PRO A 180 1.20 3.16 13.46
C PRO A 180 2.43 3.68 12.70
N LEU A 181 2.44 3.59 11.36
CA LEU A 181 3.40 4.33 10.57
C LEU A 181 3.16 5.83 10.78
N GLY A 182 4.21 6.54 11.18
CA GLY A 182 4.20 8.00 11.31
C GLY A 182 4.44 8.69 9.98
N THR A 183 4.88 9.96 10.07
CA THR A 183 5.34 10.73 8.91
C THR A 183 6.44 9.99 8.16
N GLY A 184 6.43 10.10 6.83
CA GLY A 184 7.40 9.42 5.97
C GLY A 184 6.90 9.27 4.55
N LYS A 185 7.39 8.26 3.85
CA LYS A 185 6.96 7.96 2.48
C LYS A 185 6.72 6.45 2.32
N LEU A 186 5.57 6.08 1.81
CA LEU A 186 5.36 4.73 1.29
C LEU A 186 5.87 4.69 -0.15
N ILE A 187 6.69 3.68 -0.45
CA ILE A 187 7.34 3.52 -1.74
C ILE A 187 7.00 2.13 -2.27
N LEU A 188 6.54 2.06 -3.51
CA LEU A 188 6.36 0.83 -4.25
C LEU A 188 7.16 0.91 -5.55
N ASN A 189 8.06 -0.05 -5.75
CA ASN A 189 8.82 -0.21 -6.99
C ASN A 189 8.20 -1.30 -7.84
N MET A 190 7.54 -0.93 -8.93
CA MET A 190 6.85 -1.87 -9.80
C MET A 190 6.75 -1.35 -11.23
N ALA A 191 6.72 -2.24 -12.20
CA ALA A 191 6.52 -1.90 -13.61
C ALA A 191 7.58 -0.93 -14.19
N GLY A 192 8.79 -0.93 -13.62
CA GLY A 192 9.85 0.02 -13.99
C GLY A 192 9.65 1.44 -13.45
N GLU A 193 8.61 1.66 -12.65
CA GLU A 193 8.25 2.94 -12.04
C GLU A 193 8.41 2.87 -10.52
N THR A 194 8.61 4.03 -9.90
CA THR A 194 8.61 4.19 -8.44
C THR A 194 7.44 5.05 -8.02
N TYR A 195 6.52 4.47 -7.27
CA TYR A 195 5.38 5.14 -6.69
C TYR A 195 5.76 5.65 -5.30
N VAL A 196 5.68 6.95 -5.07
CA VAL A 196 6.05 7.57 -3.79
C VAL A 196 4.84 8.30 -3.22
N PHE A 197 4.38 7.87 -2.06
CA PHE A 197 3.23 8.45 -1.37
C PHE A 197 3.69 9.07 -0.05
N PRO A 198 3.70 10.41 0.08
CA PRO A 198 4.00 11.05 1.34
C PRO A 198 2.92 10.75 2.37
N LEU A 199 3.34 10.42 3.58
CA LEU A 199 2.50 10.29 4.76
C LEU A 199 2.73 11.51 5.65
N GLU A 200 1.67 12.25 5.88
CA GLU A 200 1.66 13.39 6.78
C GLU A 200 1.23 12.95 8.18
N ASP A 201 1.65 13.68 9.19
CA ASP A 201 1.19 13.41 10.55
C ASP A 201 -0.30 13.78 10.66
N ALA A 202 -1.13 12.80 11.01
CA ALA A 202 -2.57 13.01 11.18
C ALA A 202 -2.88 14.12 12.22
N ALA A 203 -1.97 14.39 13.16
CA ALA A 203 -2.08 15.48 14.12
C ALA A 203 -1.81 16.85 13.49
N ALA A 204 -0.86 16.95 12.56
CA ALA A 204 -0.54 18.20 11.87
C ALA A 204 -1.67 18.65 10.93
N VAL A 205 -2.26 17.71 10.19
CA VAL A 205 -3.40 17.99 9.29
C VAL A 205 -4.62 18.50 10.06
N LYS A 206 -4.85 18.00 11.28
CA LYS A 206 -5.97 18.45 12.12
C LYS A 206 -5.81 19.89 12.62
N LEU A 207 -4.59 20.29 12.91
CA LEU A 207 -4.28 21.66 13.34
C LEU A 207 -4.43 22.69 12.19
N GLU A 208 -4.05 22.35 10.98
CA GLU A 208 -4.25 23.23 9.81
C GLU A 208 -5.73 23.43 9.48
N HIS A 209 -6.55 22.39 9.59
CA HIS A 209 -7.99 22.49 9.36
C HIS A 209 -8.73 23.27 10.45
N GLU A 210 -8.22 23.27 11.69
CA GLU A 210 -8.81 24.02 12.79
C GLU A 210 -8.47 25.51 12.67
N HIS A 211 -7.25 25.88 12.25
CA HIS A 211 -6.84 27.26 11.99
C HIS A 211 -7.52 27.87 10.76
N ALA A 212 -7.85 27.08 9.76
CA ALA A 212 -8.57 27.55 8.56
C ALA A 212 -10.08 27.83 8.80
N ARG A 213 -10.62 27.47 9.97
CA ARG A 213 -12.03 27.67 10.36
C ARG A 213 -12.28 28.83 11.32
N VAL A 214 -11.27 29.58 11.69
CA VAL A 214 -11.46 30.78 12.50
C VAL A 214 -11.68 31.97 11.56
N PRO A 215 -12.87 32.58 11.54
CA PRO A 215 -13.19 33.73 10.71
C PRO A 215 -12.46 35.00 11.16
#